data_0e640c980c2561cebe9d86ff15d990b9
#
_entry.id   0e640c980c2561cebe9d86ff15d990b9
#
_cell.length_a   1.000
_cell.length_b   1.000
_cell.length_c   1.000
_cell.angle_alpha   90.00
_cell.angle_beta   90.00
_cell.angle_gamma   90.00
#
_symmetry.space_group_name_H-M   'P 1'
#
loop_
_entity.id
_entity.type
_entity.pdbx_description
1 polymer ?
#
loop_
_entity_poly.entity_id
_entity_poly.type
_entity_poly.pdbx_seq_one_letter_code
_entity_poly.pdbx_strand_id
1 'polypeptide(L)'
;MIKFLDIKRITDSFEPELSQEVQRVISSGWYLLGEEVKKFEDNFASYCGTSYCIGVANGLDALTLILRAYIELGVMSERDEVIVPANTFIASILAISNNNLTPVLCEPSLDDYLIDTAKIESLVTKRTKAIMVVHLYGQTVDMDEVNRIANKYGLKVIEDSAQAHGAVYKGRRTGNLGDASGFSFYPGKNIG
;
A
#
# COMPACT_ATOMS: atom_id res chain seq x y z
N MET A 1 -2.87 27.19 21.34
CA MET A 1 -3.84 26.16 20.89
C MET A 1 -3.05 24.92 20.51
N ILE A 2 -3.41 23.73 21.00
CA ILE A 2 -2.80 22.47 20.62
C ILE A 2 -3.39 22.06 19.27
N LYS A 3 -2.55 21.91 18.23
CA LYS A 3 -3.01 21.44 16.93
C LYS A 3 -3.17 19.91 16.95
N PHE A 4 -4.18 19.38 16.28
CA PHE A 4 -4.37 17.95 16.10
C PHE A 4 -3.20 17.31 15.32
N LEU A 5 -2.76 17.98 14.26
CA LEU A 5 -1.58 17.63 13.48
C LEU A 5 -0.83 18.94 13.16
N ASP A 6 0.44 19.03 13.55
CA ASP A 6 1.30 20.18 13.27
C ASP A 6 2.41 19.82 12.28
N ILE A 7 2.04 19.78 11.00
CA ILE A 7 2.95 19.46 9.89
C ILE A 7 4.16 20.42 9.89
N LYS A 8 3.93 21.73 10.18
CA LYS A 8 5.05 22.68 10.25
C LYS A 8 6.08 22.26 11.29
N ARG A 9 5.66 21.84 12.48
CA ARG A 9 6.58 21.40 13.52
C ARG A 9 7.38 20.15 13.11
N ILE A 10 6.72 19.24 12.35
CA ILE A 10 7.40 18.07 11.78
C ILE A 10 8.46 18.52 10.77
N THR A 11 8.09 19.38 9.82
CA THR A 11 9.02 19.95 8.83
C THR A 11 10.19 20.65 9.49
N ASP A 12 9.92 21.51 10.49
CA ASP A 12 10.95 22.26 11.23
C ASP A 12 11.97 21.32 11.93
N SER A 13 11.58 20.08 12.28
CA SER A 13 12.48 19.12 12.92
C SER A 13 13.52 18.51 11.96
N PHE A 14 13.34 18.69 10.66
CA PHE A 14 14.27 18.23 9.63
C PHE A 14 15.12 19.37 9.04
N GLU A 15 15.01 20.59 9.59
CA GLU A 15 15.83 21.71 9.17
C GLU A 15 17.21 21.67 9.89
N PRO A 16 18.31 22.08 9.25
CA PRO A 16 18.39 22.71 7.90
C PRO A 16 18.51 21.70 6.74
N GLU A 17 18.61 20.40 7.03
CA GLU A 17 18.93 19.39 6.02
C GLU A 17 17.87 19.33 4.92
N LEU A 18 16.58 19.45 5.28
CA LEU A 18 15.48 19.44 4.31
C LEU A 18 15.61 20.58 3.30
N SER A 19 15.83 21.81 3.77
CA SER A 19 16.00 22.98 2.89
C SER A 19 17.22 22.84 1.99
N GLN A 20 18.33 22.29 2.49
CA GLN A 20 19.53 22.06 1.70
C GLN A 20 19.28 21.05 0.56
N GLU A 21 18.61 19.94 0.85
CA GLU A 21 18.30 18.92 -0.14
C GLU A 21 17.32 19.45 -1.21
N VAL A 22 16.28 20.18 -0.81
CA VAL A 22 15.34 20.83 -1.74
C VAL A 22 16.10 21.81 -2.66
N GLN A 23 16.97 22.67 -2.10
CA GLN A 23 17.77 23.62 -2.89
C GLN A 23 18.71 22.89 -3.84
N ARG A 24 19.32 21.79 -3.44
CA ARG A 24 20.19 20.97 -4.29
C ARG A 24 19.44 20.44 -5.49
N VAL A 25 18.23 19.90 -5.29
CA VAL A 25 17.37 19.38 -6.40
C VAL A 25 16.97 20.51 -7.34
N ILE A 26 16.53 21.66 -6.80
CA ILE A 26 16.17 22.83 -7.60
C ILE A 26 17.36 23.30 -8.46
N SER A 27 18.55 23.37 -7.87
CA SER A 27 19.76 23.84 -8.57
C SER A 27 20.25 22.85 -9.64
N SER A 28 19.90 21.57 -9.54
CA SER A 28 20.25 20.57 -10.55
C SER A 28 19.45 20.73 -11.86
N GLY A 29 18.27 21.34 -11.81
CA GLY A 29 17.35 21.44 -12.95
C GLY A 29 16.72 20.10 -13.37
N TRP A 30 16.99 18.99 -12.66
CA TRP A 30 16.45 17.68 -12.98
C TRP A 30 15.41 17.25 -11.96
N TYR A 31 14.13 17.45 -12.29
CA TYR A 31 13.02 17.31 -11.35
C TYR A 31 12.21 16.01 -11.46
N LEU A 32 12.26 15.33 -12.61
CA LEU A 32 11.44 14.14 -12.88
C LEU A 32 12.34 12.96 -13.25
N LEU A 33 12.03 11.80 -12.69
CA LEU A 33 12.71 10.53 -12.96
C LEU A 33 14.24 10.64 -12.87
N GLY A 34 14.72 11.47 -11.95
CA GLY A 34 16.13 11.73 -11.72
C GLY A 34 16.75 10.79 -10.67
N GLU A 35 18.01 11.12 -10.31
CA GLU A 35 18.77 10.33 -9.33
C GLU A 35 18.08 10.24 -7.96
N GLU A 36 17.31 11.26 -7.56
CA GLU A 36 16.64 11.27 -6.27
C GLU A 36 15.50 10.26 -6.22
N VAL A 37 14.74 10.13 -7.31
CA VAL A 37 13.71 9.10 -7.43
C VAL A 37 14.35 7.71 -7.34
N LYS A 38 15.44 7.49 -8.09
CA LYS A 38 16.16 6.21 -8.05
C LYS A 38 16.70 5.88 -6.66
N LYS A 39 17.33 6.85 -5.99
CA LYS A 39 17.82 6.67 -4.61
C LYS A 39 16.68 6.35 -3.65
N PHE A 40 15.54 7.03 -3.80
CA PHE A 40 14.35 6.74 -3.00
C PHE A 40 13.88 5.30 -3.23
N GLU A 41 13.75 4.88 -4.49
CA GLU A 41 13.30 3.54 -4.86
C GLU A 41 14.23 2.46 -4.28
N ASP A 42 15.55 2.61 -4.46
CA ASP A 42 16.56 1.67 -3.96
C ASP A 42 16.54 1.59 -2.43
N ASN A 43 16.49 2.75 -1.75
CA ASN A 43 16.47 2.82 -0.30
C ASN A 43 15.17 2.28 0.29
N PHE A 44 14.02 2.60 -0.31
CA PHE A 44 12.74 2.15 0.20
C PHE A 44 12.52 0.66 -0.06
N ALA A 45 12.96 0.12 -1.19
CA ALA A 45 13.00 -1.31 -1.43
C ALA A 45 13.84 -2.04 -0.36
N SER A 46 15.05 -1.54 -0.09
CA SER A 46 15.92 -2.07 0.96
C SER A 46 15.28 -1.97 2.35
N TYR A 47 14.63 -0.84 2.65
CA TYR A 47 13.94 -0.62 3.92
C TYR A 47 12.81 -1.62 4.14
N CYS A 48 11.98 -1.87 3.14
CA CYS A 48 10.90 -2.86 3.21
C CYS A 48 11.41 -4.31 3.13
N GLY A 49 12.61 -4.52 2.54
CA GLY A 49 13.16 -5.84 2.28
C GLY A 49 12.60 -6.47 1.00
N THR A 50 12.18 -5.64 0.04
CA THR A 50 11.68 -6.06 -1.28
C THR A 50 12.75 -5.96 -2.35
N SER A 51 12.55 -6.63 -3.48
CA SER A 51 13.49 -6.56 -4.60
C SER A 51 13.41 -5.23 -5.35
N TYR A 52 12.24 -4.61 -5.38
CA TYR A 52 12.00 -3.40 -6.16
C TYR A 52 11.03 -2.46 -5.43
N CYS A 53 11.20 -1.17 -5.68
CA CYS A 53 10.24 -0.12 -5.39
C CYS A 53 10.12 0.75 -6.65
N ILE A 54 8.94 1.25 -6.93
CA ILE A 54 8.65 2.12 -8.07
C ILE A 54 7.94 3.35 -7.57
N GLY A 55 8.53 4.52 -7.80
CA GLY A 55 7.94 5.81 -7.47
C GLY A 55 6.77 6.13 -8.40
N VAL A 56 5.63 6.47 -7.81
CA VAL A 56 4.40 6.85 -8.54
C VAL A 56 3.81 8.11 -7.91
N ALA A 57 2.75 8.67 -8.48
CA ALA A 57 2.23 9.97 -8.06
C ALA A 57 1.65 9.97 -6.64
N ASN A 58 0.99 8.89 -6.23
CA ASN A 58 0.32 8.78 -4.93
C ASN A 58 -0.06 7.32 -4.59
N GLY A 59 -0.59 7.08 -3.39
CA GLY A 59 -0.96 5.73 -2.94
C GLY A 59 -2.12 5.09 -3.73
N LEU A 60 -3.08 5.89 -4.22
CA LEU A 60 -4.15 5.38 -5.08
C LEU A 60 -3.58 4.89 -6.41
N ASP A 61 -2.68 5.67 -7.02
CA ASP A 61 -2.02 5.27 -8.26
C ASP A 61 -1.16 4.02 -8.06
N ALA A 62 -0.48 3.89 -6.91
CA ALA A 62 0.27 2.68 -6.59
C ALA A 62 -0.62 1.43 -6.65
N LEU A 63 -1.76 1.43 -5.94
CA LEU A 63 -2.69 0.30 -5.94
C LEU A 63 -3.34 0.10 -7.32
N THR A 64 -3.70 1.17 -8.01
CA THR A 64 -4.28 1.12 -9.36
C THR A 64 -3.30 0.49 -10.35
N LEU A 65 -2.03 0.88 -10.31
CA LEU A 65 -1.00 0.34 -11.21
C LEU A 65 -0.62 -1.10 -10.88
N ILE A 66 -0.63 -1.52 -9.63
CA ILE A 66 -0.46 -2.93 -9.23
C ILE A 66 -1.54 -3.80 -9.87
N LEU A 67 -2.80 -3.40 -9.74
CA LEU A 67 -3.92 -4.14 -10.33
C LEU A 67 -3.87 -4.11 -11.86
N ARG A 68 -3.52 -2.97 -12.45
CA ARG A 68 -3.34 -2.85 -13.90
C ARG A 68 -2.23 -3.76 -14.40
N ALA A 69 -1.11 -3.83 -13.70
CA ALA A 69 -0.01 -4.73 -14.07
C ALA A 69 -0.45 -6.20 -14.06
N TYR A 70 -1.25 -6.63 -13.08
CA TYR A 70 -1.79 -7.99 -13.07
C TYR A 70 -2.74 -8.27 -14.24
N ILE A 71 -3.49 -7.27 -14.70
CA ILE A 71 -4.31 -7.41 -15.91
C ILE A 71 -3.43 -7.55 -17.15
N GLU A 72 -2.43 -6.69 -17.32
CA GLU A 72 -1.51 -6.74 -18.48
C GLU A 72 -0.68 -8.05 -18.51
N LEU A 73 -0.38 -8.61 -17.35
CA LEU A 73 0.30 -9.91 -17.22
C LEU A 73 -0.64 -11.12 -17.44
N GLY A 74 -1.94 -10.89 -17.67
CA GLY A 74 -2.91 -11.96 -17.85
C GLY A 74 -3.28 -12.73 -16.58
N VAL A 75 -2.93 -12.20 -15.39
CA VAL A 75 -3.29 -12.78 -14.08
C VAL A 75 -4.74 -12.48 -13.73
N MET A 76 -5.23 -11.31 -14.15
CA MET A 76 -6.59 -10.84 -13.95
C MET A 76 -7.21 -10.39 -15.26
N SER A 77 -8.53 -10.35 -15.29
CA SER A 77 -9.34 -9.83 -16.40
C SER A 77 -10.45 -8.92 -15.86
N GLU A 78 -11.03 -8.10 -16.72
CA GLU A 78 -12.19 -7.26 -16.35
C GLU A 78 -13.27 -8.08 -15.65
N ARG A 79 -13.89 -7.50 -14.63
CA ARG A 79 -14.91 -8.10 -13.75
C ARG A 79 -14.43 -9.22 -12.85
N ASP A 80 -13.13 -9.55 -12.85
CA ASP A 80 -12.58 -10.39 -11.80
C ASP A 80 -12.73 -9.69 -10.44
N GLU A 81 -12.75 -10.48 -9.39
CA GLU A 81 -13.07 -10.02 -8.04
C GLU A 81 -11.79 -9.84 -7.20
N VAL A 82 -11.79 -8.77 -6.43
CA VAL A 82 -10.76 -8.50 -5.41
C VAL A 82 -11.45 -8.34 -4.06
N ILE A 83 -11.14 -9.23 -3.12
CA ILE A 83 -11.64 -9.13 -1.74
C ILE A 83 -10.89 -8.01 -1.03
N VAL A 84 -11.61 -7.11 -0.37
CA VAL A 84 -11.08 -5.90 0.27
C VAL A 84 -11.88 -5.57 1.53
N PRO A 85 -11.29 -5.02 2.62
CA PRO A 85 -12.04 -4.67 3.82
C PRO A 85 -13.08 -3.58 3.55
N ALA A 86 -14.28 -3.74 4.14
CA ALA A 86 -15.41 -2.84 3.93
C ALA A 86 -15.21 -1.44 4.56
N ASN A 87 -14.35 -1.32 5.57
CA ASN A 87 -14.08 -0.08 6.31
C ASN A 87 -12.79 0.65 5.90
N THR A 88 -12.25 0.34 4.72
CA THR A 88 -11.03 1.00 4.22
C THR A 88 -11.28 2.44 3.76
N PHE A 89 -10.21 3.21 3.62
CA PHE A 89 -10.28 4.47 2.88
C PHE A 89 -10.65 4.18 1.42
N ILE A 90 -11.47 5.06 0.84
CA ILE A 90 -12.07 4.85 -0.50
C ILE A 90 -11.03 4.53 -1.60
N ALA A 91 -9.76 4.91 -1.43
CA ALA A 91 -8.71 4.67 -2.42
C ALA A 91 -8.53 3.18 -2.75
N SER A 92 -8.60 2.28 -1.76
CA SER A 92 -8.50 0.83 -1.99
C SER A 92 -9.62 0.33 -2.92
N ILE A 93 -10.85 0.83 -2.72
CA ILE A 93 -12.02 0.48 -3.55
C ILE A 93 -11.89 1.08 -4.94
N LEU A 94 -11.49 2.37 -5.03
CA LEU A 94 -11.34 3.06 -6.31
C LEU A 94 -10.23 2.42 -7.17
N ALA A 95 -9.13 1.96 -6.57
CA ALA A 95 -8.09 1.26 -7.30
C ALA A 95 -8.62 0.02 -8.02
N ILE A 96 -9.54 -0.72 -7.38
CA ILE A 96 -10.19 -1.90 -7.95
C ILE A 96 -11.14 -1.48 -9.08
N SER A 97 -12.07 -0.57 -8.81
CA SER A 97 -13.10 -0.16 -9.76
C SER A 97 -12.53 0.59 -10.99
N ASN A 98 -11.47 1.37 -10.83
CA ASN A 98 -10.78 2.07 -11.93
C ASN A 98 -10.16 1.08 -12.94
N ASN A 99 -9.94 -0.16 -12.56
CA ASN A 99 -9.45 -1.23 -13.41
C ASN A 99 -10.58 -2.13 -13.97
N ASN A 100 -11.84 -1.73 -13.86
CA ASN A 100 -13.00 -2.53 -14.22
C ASN A 100 -13.07 -3.89 -13.48
N LEU A 101 -12.40 -3.99 -12.32
CA LEU A 101 -12.48 -5.12 -11.41
C LEU A 101 -13.64 -4.93 -10.42
N THR A 102 -14.07 -5.99 -9.78
CA THR A 102 -15.20 -5.99 -8.85
C THR A 102 -14.69 -6.04 -7.41
N PRO A 103 -14.88 -5.01 -6.58
CA PRO A 103 -14.57 -5.09 -5.16
C PRO A 103 -15.59 -5.99 -4.45
N VAL A 104 -15.09 -6.98 -3.72
CA VAL A 104 -15.89 -7.85 -2.83
C VAL A 104 -15.57 -7.44 -1.40
N LEU A 105 -16.54 -6.82 -0.74
CA LEU A 105 -16.35 -6.26 0.59
C LEU A 105 -16.36 -7.36 1.65
N CYS A 106 -15.32 -7.40 2.46
CA CYS A 106 -15.19 -8.26 3.63
C CYS A 106 -15.35 -7.42 4.89
N GLU A 107 -16.26 -7.81 5.77
CA GLU A 107 -16.47 -7.12 7.04
C GLU A 107 -15.20 -7.14 7.90
N PRO A 108 -14.89 -6.05 8.61
CA PRO A 108 -13.78 -6.02 9.56
C PRO A 108 -14.12 -6.81 10.84
N SER A 109 -13.07 -7.20 11.54
CA SER A 109 -13.15 -7.61 12.95
C SER A 109 -13.55 -6.42 13.83
N LEU A 110 -14.36 -6.63 14.84
CA LEU A 110 -14.73 -5.58 15.81
C LEU A 110 -13.63 -5.34 16.84
N ASP A 111 -12.67 -6.23 16.96
CA ASP A 111 -11.62 -6.15 17.97
C ASP A 111 -10.49 -5.19 17.56
N ASP A 112 -10.14 -5.18 16.27
CA ASP A 112 -8.99 -4.44 15.74
C ASP A 112 -9.29 -3.59 14.50
N TYR A 113 -10.51 -3.72 13.95
CA TYR A 113 -10.98 -3.07 12.72
C TYR A 113 -10.20 -3.44 11.45
N LEU A 114 -9.39 -4.49 11.49
CA LEU A 114 -8.75 -5.06 10.31
C LEU A 114 -9.71 -6.00 9.59
N ILE A 115 -9.38 -6.39 8.35
CA ILE A 115 -10.16 -7.38 7.62
C ILE A 115 -10.31 -8.65 8.46
N ASP A 116 -11.54 -9.14 8.63
CA ASP A 116 -11.80 -10.38 9.37
C ASP A 116 -11.36 -11.58 8.52
N THR A 117 -10.17 -12.10 8.82
CA THR A 117 -9.59 -13.20 8.05
C THR A 117 -10.43 -14.47 8.05
N ALA A 118 -11.24 -14.69 9.11
CA ALA A 118 -12.16 -15.83 9.18
C ALA A 118 -13.30 -15.76 8.14
N LYS A 119 -13.61 -14.57 7.64
CA LYS A 119 -14.66 -14.35 6.65
C LYS A 119 -14.16 -14.42 5.20
N ILE A 120 -12.85 -14.22 4.96
CA ILE A 120 -12.28 -14.12 3.61
C ILE A 120 -12.62 -15.37 2.79
N GLU A 121 -12.40 -16.55 3.35
CA GLU A 121 -12.56 -17.80 2.61
C GLU A 121 -13.98 -18.02 2.08
N SER A 122 -14.99 -17.58 2.82
CA SER A 122 -16.39 -17.68 2.42
C SER A 122 -16.78 -16.75 1.25
N LEU A 123 -15.97 -15.74 0.97
CA LEU A 123 -16.17 -14.77 -0.11
C LEU A 123 -15.47 -15.18 -1.41
N VAL A 124 -14.63 -16.22 -1.37
CA VAL A 124 -13.89 -16.66 -2.56
C VAL A 124 -14.80 -17.33 -3.56
N THR A 125 -14.77 -16.83 -4.79
CA THR A 125 -15.46 -17.39 -5.94
C THR A 125 -14.48 -17.78 -7.05
N LYS A 126 -14.97 -18.35 -8.15
CA LYS A 126 -14.13 -18.66 -9.33
C LYS A 126 -13.56 -17.39 -10.00
N ARG A 127 -14.16 -16.23 -9.74
CA ARG A 127 -13.70 -14.94 -10.27
C ARG A 127 -12.75 -14.21 -9.34
N THR A 128 -12.62 -14.64 -8.09
CA THR A 128 -11.69 -14.01 -7.15
C THR A 128 -10.26 -14.25 -7.63
N LYS A 129 -9.48 -13.18 -7.74
CA LYS A 129 -8.08 -13.21 -8.19
C LYS A 129 -7.11 -12.62 -7.19
N ALA A 130 -7.60 -11.78 -6.28
CA ALA A 130 -6.75 -11.19 -5.25
C ALA A 130 -7.50 -10.96 -3.94
N ILE A 131 -6.70 -10.85 -2.88
CA ILE A 131 -7.07 -10.29 -1.60
C ILE A 131 -6.25 -9.01 -1.43
N MET A 132 -6.92 -7.87 -1.25
CA MET A 132 -6.28 -6.61 -0.88
C MET A 132 -6.49 -6.40 0.62
N VAL A 133 -5.43 -6.49 1.40
CA VAL A 133 -5.46 -6.17 2.83
C VAL A 133 -5.11 -4.72 3.06
N VAL A 134 -5.63 -4.13 4.13
CA VAL A 134 -5.28 -2.77 4.56
C VAL A 134 -4.71 -2.85 5.97
N HIS A 135 -3.48 -2.39 6.14
CA HIS A 135 -2.81 -2.31 7.45
C HIS A 135 -3.24 -1.02 8.17
N LEU A 136 -4.51 -1.01 8.60
CA LEU A 136 -5.19 0.17 9.10
C LEU A 136 -4.52 0.70 10.37
N TYR A 137 -4.25 1.99 10.41
CA TYR A 137 -3.59 2.69 11.53
C TYR A 137 -2.22 2.12 11.92
N GLY A 138 -1.54 1.43 11.00
CA GLY A 138 -0.25 0.82 11.25
C GLY A 138 -0.31 -0.54 11.96
N GLN A 139 -1.50 -1.08 12.14
CA GLN A 139 -1.70 -2.45 12.61
C GLN A 139 -1.58 -3.43 11.44
N THR A 140 -0.78 -4.47 11.59
CA THR A 140 -0.66 -5.50 10.55
C THR A 140 -1.78 -6.52 10.64
N VAL A 141 -2.37 -6.84 9.48
CA VAL A 141 -3.32 -7.95 9.35
C VAL A 141 -2.61 -9.28 9.67
N ASP A 142 -3.35 -10.30 10.10
CA ASP A 142 -2.82 -11.67 10.20
C ASP A 142 -2.47 -12.21 8.81
N MET A 143 -1.24 -11.92 8.39
CA MET A 143 -0.74 -12.26 7.05
C MET A 143 -0.49 -13.76 6.87
N ASP A 144 -0.32 -14.53 7.93
CA ASP A 144 -0.19 -15.98 7.81
C ASP A 144 -1.50 -16.59 7.33
N GLU A 145 -2.63 -16.16 7.90
CA GLU A 145 -3.95 -16.65 7.48
C GLU A 145 -4.32 -16.14 6.10
N VAL A 146 -4.07 -14.86 5.79
CA VAL A 146 -4.30 -14.31 4.45
C VAL A 146 -3.50 -15.09 3.40
N ASN A 147 -2.21 -15.29 3.61
CA ASN A 147 -1.35 -16.02 2.68
C ASN A 147 -1.73 -17.51 2.59
N ARG A 148 -2.19 -18.14 3.67
CA ARG A 148 -2.71 -19.50 3.65
C ARG A 148 -3.92 -19.62 2.71
N ILE A 149 -4.88 -18.68 2.83
CA ILE A 149 -6.06 -18.65 1.96
C ILE A 149 -5.64 -18.36 0.51
N ALA A 150 -4.80 -17.35 0.30
CA ALA A 150 -4.33 -16.99 -1.03
C ALA A 150 -3.63 -18.17 -1.74
N ASN A 151 -2.75 -18.88 -1.04
CA ASN A 151 -2.06 -20.05 -1.57
C ASN A 151 -3.04 -21.19 -1.90
N LYS A 152 -4.06 -21.42 -1.05
CA LYS A 152 -5.08 -22.45 -1.28
C LYS A 152 -5.87 -22.23 -2.56
N TYR A 153 -6.17 -20.98 -2.88
CA TYR A 153 -7.02 -20.61 -4.02
C TYR A 153 -6.25 -20.00 -5.21
N GLY A 154 -4.92 -19.89 -5.13
CA GLY A 154 -4.08 -19.30 -6.17
C GLY A 154 -4.33 -17.80 -6.36
N LEU A 155 -4.60 -17.07 -5.27
CA LEU A 155 -4.91 -15.63 -5.28
C LEU A 155 -3.63 -14.81 -5.07
N LYS A 156 -3.64 -13.58 -5.59
CA LYS A 156 -2.63 -12.57 -5.29
C LYS A 156 -2.96 -11.85 -3.99
N VAL A 157 -1.92 -11.47 -3.22
CA VAL A 157 -2.05 -10.68 -2.01
C VAL A 157 -1.46 -9.31 -2.24
N ILE A 158 -2.29 -8.27 -2.10
CA ILE A 158 -1.91 -6.87 -2.27
C ILE A 158 -2.03 -6.19 -0.91
N GLU A 159 -0.98 -5.49 -0.49
CA GLU A 159 -0.98 -4.71 0.75
C GLU A 159 -1.29 -3.24 0.44
N ASP A 160 -2.35 -2.69 1.01
CA ASP A 160 -2.50 -1.24 1.19
C ASP A 160 -1.79 -0.85 2.49
N SER A 161 -0.56 -0.39 2.34
CA SER A 161 0.31 0.02 3.43
C SER A 161 0.38 1.54 3.61
N ALA A 162 -0.61 2.28 3.08
CA ALA A 162 -0.64 3.75 3.13
C ALA A 162 -0.57 4.35 4.54
N GLN A 163 -0.83 3.58 5.58
CA GLN A 163 -0.78 3.99 6.99
C GLN A 163 0.20 3.16 7.82
N ALA A 164 1.03 2.33 7.19
CA ALA A 164 1.78 1.29 7.91
C ALA A 164 3.28 1.29 7.60
N HIS A 165 3.86 2.47 7.31
CA HIS A 165 5.30 2.60 7.13
C HIS A 165 6.05 2.11 8.38
N GLY A 166 6.90 1.09 8.20
CA GLY A 166 7.70 0.52 9.28
C GLY A 166 6.97 -0.45 10.22
N ALA A 167 5.67 -0.69 10.02
CA ALA A 167 4.97 -1.73 10.77
C ALA A 167 5.57 -3.11 10.47
N VAL A 168 5.56 -3.98 11.46
CA VAL A 168 6.25 -5.28 11.41
C VAL A 168 5.29 -6.40 11.76
N TYR A 169 5.25 -7.44 10.93
CA TYR A 169 4.58 -8.71 11.20
C TYR A 169 5.61 -9.83 11.26
N LYS A 170 5.77 -10.44 12.44
CA LYS A 170 6.71 -11.56 12.68
C LYS A 170 8.13 -11.31 12.13
N GLY A 171 8.67 -10.11 12.36
CA GLY A 171 10.01 -9.72 11.93
C GLY A 171 10.15 -9.23 10.50
N ARG A 172 9.09 -9.23 9.69
CA ARG A 172 9.05 -8.70 8.34
C ARG A 172 8.25 -7.41 8.28
N ARG A 173 8.74 -6.40 7.55
CA ARG A 173 8.01 -5.13 7.39
C ARG A 173 6.86 -5.27 6.41
N THR A 174 5.83 -4.44 6.61
CA THR A 174 4.80 -4.17 5.60
C THR A 174 5.48 -3.73 4.30
N GLY A 175 4.86 -4.09 3.19
CA GLY A 175 5.46 -3.97 1.86
C GLY A 175 6.14 -5.25 1.38
N ASN A 176 6.44 -6.18 2.29
CA ASN A 176 7.07 -7.46 1.99
C ASN A 176 6.32 -8.63 2.66
N LEU A 177 5.02 -8.52 2.80
CA LEU A 177 4.18 -9.55 3.44
C LEU A 177 3.29 -10.26 2.41
N GLY A 178 2.96 -9.57 1.30
CA GLY A 178 2.20 -10.07 0.16
C GLY A 178 3.02 -10.10 -1.13
N ASP A 179 2.33 -10.14 -2.29
CA ASP A 179 2.93 -10.14 -3.62
C ASP A 179 3.33 -8.73 -4.09
N ALA A 180 2.57 -7.70 -3.68
CA ALA A 180 2.83 -6.29 -3.99
C ALA A 180 2.21 -5.38 -2.93
N SER A 181 2.71 -4.16 -2.81
CA SER A 181 2.22 -3.19 -1.83
C SER A 181 2.19 -1.77 -2.36
N GLY A 182 1.15 -1.01 -1.99
CA GLY A 182 1.04 0.42 -2.22
C GLY A 182 1.27 1.22 -0.94
N PHE A 183 2.15 2.22 -1.02
CA PHE A 183 2.42 3.18 0.06
C PHE A 183 1.96 4.59 -0.33
N SER A 184 1.74 5.44 0.65
CA SER A 184 1.39 6.85 0.45
C SER A 184 2.30 7.75 1.27
N PHE A 185 2.87 8.75 0.62
CA PHE A 185 3.69 9.80 1.23
C PHE A 185 2.94 11.14 1.24
N TYR A 186 1.61 11.09 1.34
CA TYR A 186 0.81 12.29 1.57
C TYR A 186 1.26 12.96 2.88
N PRO A 187 1.32 14.31 2.96
CA PRO A 187 1.89 15.03 4.11
C PRO A 187 1.34 14.66 5.50
N GLY A 188 0.14 14.09 5.57
CA GLY A 188 -0.46 13.60 6.83
C GLY A 188 -0.16 12.13 7.15
N LYS A 189 0.65 11.43 6.34
CA LYS A 189 1.07 10.05 6.60
C LYS A 189 2.29 9.99 7.52
N ASN A 190 2.73 8.77 7.87
CA ASN A 190 3.81 8.53 8.84
C ASN A 190 5.12 9.25 8.49
N ILE A 191 5.44 9.35 7.21
CA ILE A 191 6.64 10.00 6.67
C ILE A 191 6.26 10.85 5.44
N GLY A 192 5.19 11.61 5.58
CA GLY A 192 4.72 12.53 4.56
C GLY A 192 5.24 13.95 4.77
#